data_286d159903c2547b4e1d897154e33603
#
_entry.id   286d159903c2547b4e1d897154e33603
#
_cell.length_a   1.000
_cell.length_b   1.000
_cell.length_c   1.000
_cell.angle_alpha   90.00
_cell.angle_beta   90.00
_cell.angle_gamma   90.00
#
_symmetry.space_group_name_H-M   'P 1'
#
loop_
_entity.id
_entity.type
_entity.pdbx_description
1 polymer ?
#
loop_
_entity_poly.entity_id
_entity_poly.type
_entity_poly.pdbx_seq_one_letter_code
_entity_poly.pdbx_strand_id
1 'polypeptide(L)'
;MRLGFLTDGRVEDVTFAQQKQFGCLEVALFGDSPLYKDCKDFKKACSDSGIPVCAVSLFGQRLCGKDRKAVKKGREHFRAARDLALKLGAEILIAGSARYEDIPEEDQYERVIKDMAPMIEQVQDKGLDFAFYNCRWENVVCTPEAWARVLPDIPDAGIKFDPSHPVYDGRDWMPDMWKAGERILHCHAKDTMWIAGQRIPDPNPGLGQTNWGAFFGILYELGLDVDVCIEPHSAVYSGKNRYPALMLSKRHLEQFLMPEM
;
A
#
# COMPACT_ATOMS: atom_id res chain seq x y z
N MET A 1 12.03 -5.51 -9.62
CA MET A 1 10.66 -4.94 -9.45
C MET A 1 9.62 -5.86 -10.05
N ARG A 2 8.59 -6.25 -9.29
CA ARG A 2 7.45 -7.02 -9.80
C ARG A 2 6.23 -6.11 -9.94
N LEU A 3 5.45 -6.26 -11.02
CA LEU A 3 4.12 -5.65 -11.12
C LEU A 3 3.07 -6.60 -10.55
N GLY A 4 2.27 -6.09 -9.63
CA GLY A 4 1.14 -6.78 -9.02
C GLY A 4 -0.15 -5.97 -9.07
N PHE A 5 -1.16 -6.43 -8.36
CA PHE A 5 -2.39 -5.69 -8.14
C PHE A 5 -3.05 -6.07 -6.81
N LEU A 6 -3.93 -5.18 -6.33
CA LEU A 6 -4.67 -5.39 -5.10
C LEU A 6 -5.80 -6.42 -5.29
N THR A 7 -5.89 -7.35 -4.34
CA THR A 7 -6.97 -8.35 -4.23
C THR A 7 -7.60 -8.34 -2.84
N ASP A 8 -8.84 -8.73 -2.74
CA ASP A 8 -9.54 -9.04 -1.49
C ASP A 8 -9.45 -10.54 -1.12
N GLY A 9 -8.55 -11.30 -1.78
CA GLY A 9 -8.28 -12.71 -1.53
C GLY A 9 -9.10 -13.69 -2.38
N ARG A 10 -9.52 -13.27 -3.57
CA ARG A 10 -10.23 -14.14 -4.52
C ARG A 10 -9.27 -15.09 -5.21
N VAL A 11 -9.66 -16.36 -5.30
CA VAL A 11 -8.90 -17.38 -6.06
C VAL A 11 -8.83 -17.03 -7.55
N GLU A 12 -9.88 -16.41 -8.10
CA GLU A 12 -9.92 -15.96 -9.49
C GLU A 12 -8.83 -14.92 -9.80
N ASP A 13 -8.50 -14.05 -8.82
CA ASP A 13 -7.42 -13.07 -8.97
C ASP A 13 -6.05 -13.77 -9.08
N VAL A 14 -5.84 -14.86 -8.35
CA VAL A 14 -4.59 -15.66 -8.45
C VAL A 14 -4.48 -16.32 -9.82
N THR A 15 -5.58 -16.95 -10.29
CA THR A 15 -5.62 -17.56 -11.62
C THR A 15 -5.36 -16.52 -12.72
N PHE A 16 -5.96 -15.34 -12.60
CA PHE A 16 -5.74 -14.24 -13.53
C PHE A 16 -4.29 -13.74 -13.49
N ALA A 17 -3.73 -13.57 -12.30
CA ALA A 17 -2.34 -13.13 -12.13
C ALA A 17 -1.37 -14.10 -12.83
N GLN A 18 -1.54 -15.40 -12.62
CA GLN A 18 -0.73 -16.43 -13.27
C GLN A 18 -0.87 -16.40 -14.81
N GLN A 19 -2.11 -16.43 -15.32
CA GLN A 19 -2.37 -16.43 -16.76
C GLN A 19 -1.88 -15.18 -17.49
N LYS A 20 -1.84 -14.05 -16.78
CA LYS A 20 -1.44 -12.74 -17.33
C LYS A 20 -0.05 -12.31 -16.88
N GLN A 21 0.68 -13.21 -16.24
CA GLN A 21 2.09 -12.97 -15.84
C GLN A 21 2.26 -11.72 -14.98
N PHE A 22 1.39 -11.52 -13.99
CA PHE A 22 1.68 -10.60 -12.90
C PHE A 22 2.68 -11.24 -11.96
N GLY A 23 3.58 -10.44 -11.39
CA GLY A 23 4.67 -10.94 -10.56
C GLY A 23 4.29 -11.19 -9.10
N CYS A 24 3.21 -10.55 -8.61
CA CYS A 24 2.76 -10.68 -7.22
C CYS A 24 1.30 -10.23 -7.05
N LEU A 25 0.77 -10.44 -5.83
CA LEU A 25 -0.50 -9.91 -5.37
C LEU A 25 -0.32 -9.20 -4.03
N GLU A 26 -1.10 -8.13 -3.80
CA GLU A 26 -1.25 -7.49 -2.52
C GLU A 26 -2.66 -7.72 -1.96
N VAL A 27 -2.77 -8.21 -0.72
CA VAL A 27 -4.06 -8.42 -0.06
C VAL A 27 -4.50 -7.16 0.65
N ALA A 28 -5.62 -6.57 0.22
CA ALA A 28 -6.21 -5.37 0.80
C ALA A 28 -7.31 -5.70 1.82
N LEU A 29 -7.19 -5.17 3.04
CA LEU A 29 -8.10 -5.41 4.17
C LEU A 29 -8.68 -4.08 4.68
N PHE A 30 -9.97 -4.05 4.94
CA PHE A 30 -10.71 -2.87 5.40
C PHE A 30 -11.42 -3.10 6.75
N GLY A 31 -10.76 -3.74 7.70
CA GLY A 31 -11.33 -4.12 8.99
C GLY A 31 -11.67 -5.61 9.05
N ASP A 32 -12.92 -5.97 9.33
CA ASP A 32 -13.32 -7.37 9.37
C ASP A 32 -13.19 -8.00 7.97
N SER A 33 -12.42 -9.08 7.88
CA SER A 33 -12.21 -9.82 6.63
C SER A 33 -12.47 -11.33 6.84
N PRO A 34 -13.14 -12.00 5.89
CA PRO A 34 -13.29 -13.45 5.93
C PRO A 34 -11.95 -14.19 5.90
N LEU A 35 -10.92 -13.60 5.30
CA LEU A 35 -9.57 -14.17 5.23
C LEU A 35 -8.93 -14.38 6.60
N TYR A 36 -9.30 -13.61 7.62
CA TYR A 36 -8.82 -13.85 8.99
C TYR A 36 -9.25 -15.21 9.53
N LYS A 37 -10.44 -15.66 9.13
CA LYS A 37 -11.01 -16.94 9.57
C LYS A 37 -10.53 -18.08 8.69
N ASP A 38 -10.59 -17.90 7.39
CA ASP A 38 -10.22 -18.92 6.43
C ASP A 38 -9.57 -18.30 5.18
N CYS A 39 -8.29 -18.60 4.98
CA CYS A 39 -7.52 -18.22 3.81
C CYS A 39 -6.95 -19.41 3.03
N LYS A 40 -7.43 -20.64 3.33
CA LYS A 40 -6.82 -21.89 2.83
C LYS A 40 -6.85 -21.99 1.31
N ASP A 41 -8.00 -21.72 0.70
CA ASP A 41 -8.16 -21.87 -0.75
C ASP A 41 -7.33 -20.81 -1.49
N PHE A 42 -7.33 -19.57 -1.01
CA PHE A 42 -6.50 -18.50 -1.57
C PHE A 42 -5.00 -18.83 -1.42
N LYS A 43 -4.57 -19.23 -0.22
CA LYS A 43 -3.17 -19.65 0.03
C LYS A 43 -2.76 -20.80 -0.87
N LYS A 44 -3.63 -21.83 -0.99
CA LYS A 44 -3.37 -22.98 -1.86
C LYS A 44 -3.24 -22.54 -3.32
N ALA A 45 -4.12 -21.69 -3.81
CA ALA A 45 -4.06 -21.18 -5.18
C ALA A 45 -2.75 -20.40 -5.44
N CYS A 46 -2.32 -19.53 -4.51
CA CYS A 46 -1.05 -18.82 -4.60
C CYS A 46 0.14 -19.81 -4.65
N SER A 47 0.14 -20.81 -3.78
CA SER A 47 1.21 -21.83 -3.75
C SER A 47 1.26 -22.66 -5.02
N ASP A 48 0.11 -23.14 -5.51
CA ASP A 48 0.02 -23.98 -6.72
C ASP A 48 0.40 -23.22 -7.99
N SER A 49 0.13 -21.92 -8.03
CA SER A 49 0.42 -21.03 -9.19
C SER A 49 1.82 -20.42 -9.17
N GLY A 50 2.51 -20.44 -8.02
CA GLY A 50 3.77 -19.74 -7.80
C GLY A 50 3.64 -18.22 -7.74
N ILE A 51 2.42 -17.67 -7.58
CA ILE A 51 2.19 -16.23 -7.43
C ILE A 51 2.34 -15.84 -5.96
N PRO A 52 3.37 -15.08 -5.58
CA PRO A 52 3.56 -14.65 -4.19
C PRO A 52 2.56 -13.57 -3.78
N VAL A 53 2.26 -13.54 -2.47
CA VAL A 53 1.65 -12.38 -1.82
C VAL A 53 2.79 -11.49 -1.33
N CYS A 54 2.99 -10.33 -1.98
CA CYS A 54 4.08 -9.42 -1.61
C CYS A 54 3.77 -8.59 -0.36
N ALA A 55 2.51 -8.18 -0.19
CA ALA A 55 2.11 -7.38 0.95
C ALA A 55 0.69 -7.71 1.43
N VAL A 56 0.44 -7.43 2.71
CA VAL A 56 -0.90 -7.36 3.29
C VAL A 56 -1.11 -5.95 3.81
N SER A 57 -2.11 -5.26 3.27
CA SER A 57 -2.45 -3.88 3.61
C SER A 57 -3.71 -3.79 4.44
N LEU A 58 -3.61 -3.17 5.61
CA LEU A 58 -4.72 -2.91 6.53
C LEU A 58 -5.07 -1.42 6.48
N PHE A 59 -6.17 -1.10 5.81
CA PHE A 59 -6.61 0.28 5.60
C PHE A 59 -7.66 0.73 6.61
N GLY A 60 -7.70 2.04 6.88
CA GLY A 60 -8.78 2.71 7.61
C GLY A 60 -8.92 2.29 9.08
N GLN A 61 -7.83 1.90 9.75
CA GLN A 61 -7.85 1.51 11.16
C GLN A 61 -7.16 2.54 12.04
N ARG A 62 -7.73 2.80 13.22
CA ARG A 62 -7.11 3.63 14.26
C ARG A 62 -6.28 2.74 15.18
N LEU A 63 -4.96 2.88 15.11
CA LEU A 63 -4.03 2.07 15.89
C LEU A 63 -3.52 2.77 17.15
N CYS A 64 -3.63 4.09 17.19
CA CYS A 64 -3.23 4.93 18.33
C CYS A 64 -4.25 6.06 18.57
N GLY A 65 -4.12 6.78 19.68
CA GLY A 65 -4.89 7.99 19.96
C GLY A 65 -5.95 7.87 21.05
N LYS A 66 -6.91 8.81 21.08
CA LYS A 66 -7.84 9.03 22.20
C LYS A 66 -9.08 8.14 22.22
N ASP A 67 -9.53 7.67 21.07
CA ASP A 67 -10.70 6.79 20.96
C ASP A 67 -10.33 5.34 21.32
N ARG A 68 -10.38 5.03 22.61
CA ARG A 68 -9.97 3.72 23.15
C ARG A 68 -10.71 2.54 22.51
N LYS A 69 -12.00 2.71 22.13
CA LYS A 69 -12.80 1.63 21.53
C LYS A 69 -12.34 1.36 20.10
N ALA A 70 -12.17 2.40 19.29
CA ALA A 70 -11.68 2.29 17.92
C ALA A 70 -10.24 1.77 17.90
N VAL A 71 -9.37 2.28 18.77
CA VAL A 71 -7.97 1.82 18.91
C VAL A 71 -7.91 0.34 19.30
N LYS A 72 -8.72 -0.10 20.27
CA LYS A 72 -8.75 -1.53 20.65
C LYS A 72 -9.12 -2.40 19.46
N LYS A 73 -10.18 -2.04 18.74
CA LYS A 73 -10.65 -2.78 17.55
C LYS A 73 -9.60 -2.74 16.43
N GLY A 74 -9.02 -1.58 16.16
CA GLY A 74 -7.97 -1.42 15.16
C GLY A 74 -6.76 -2.31 15.45
N ARG A 75 -6.32 -2.37 16.70
CA ARG A 75 -5.21 -3.24 17.14
C ARG A 75 -5.54 -4.74 17.07
N GLU A 76 -6.81 -5.12 17.25
CA GLU A 76 -7.28 -6.49 17.00
C GLU A 76 -7.14 -6.84 15.51
N HIS A 77 -7.60 -5.95 14.61
CA HIS A 77 -7.44 -6.13 13.18
C HIS A 77 -5.96 -6.13 12.75
N PHE A 78 -5.13 -5.28 13.34
CA PHE A 78 -3.69 -5.23 13.06
C PHE A 78 -3.01 -6.58 13.38
N ARG A 79 -3.29 -7.16 14.53
CA ARG A 79 -2.77 -8.49 14.89
C ARG A 79 -3.27 -9.57 13.93
N ALA A 80 -4.56 -9.52 13.57
CA ALA A 80 -5.14 -10.47 12.61
C ALA A 80 -4.52 -10.32 11.21
N ALA A 81 -4.26 -9.10 10.76
CA ALA A 81 -3.60 -8.82 9.48
C ALA A 81 -2.15 -9.29 9.47
N ARG A 82 -1.40 -9.05 10.57
CA ARG A 82 -0.03 -9.59 10.74
C ARG A 82 -0.01 -11.12 10.66
N ASP A 83 -0.91 -11.78 11.40
CA ASP A 83 -0.96 -13.22 11.44
C ASP A 83 -1.40 -13.82 10.09
N LEU A 84 -2.25 -13.09 9.34
CA LEU A 84 -2.60 -13.44 7.96
C LEU A 84 -1.40 -13.26 7.01
N ALA A 85 -0.66 -12.16 7.12
CA ALA A 85 0.54 -11.92 6.33
C ALA A 85 1.55 -13.06 6.48
N LEU A 86 1.84 -13.47 7.72
CA LEU A 86 2.68 -14.62 8.00
C LEU A 86 2.15 -15.94 7.40
N LYS A 87 0.84 -16.17 7.49
CA LYS A 87 0.22 -17.38 6.91
C LYS A 87 0.32 -17.41 5.39
N LEU A 88 0.22 -16.25 4.74
CA LEU A 88 0.30 -16.12 3.28
C LEU A 88 1.74 -16.07 2.78
N GLY A 89 2.72 -15.89 3.66
CA GLY A 89 4.13 -15.72 3.30
C GLY A 89 4.41 -14.35 2.68
N ALA A 90 3.62 -13.32 3.06
CA ALA A 90 3.86 -11.96 2.63
C ALA A 90 5.17 -11.41 3.22
N GLU A 91 5.76 -10.48 2.52
CA GLU A 91 7.02 -9.84 2.91
C GLU A 91 6.77 -8.60 3.79
N ILE A 92 5.66 -7.87 3.54
CA ILE A 92 5.39 -6.58 4.14
C ILE A 92 3.98 -6.53 4.73
N LEU A 93 3.85 -5.96 5.93
CA LEU A 93 2.58 -5.51 6.51
C LEU A 93 2.47 -4.00 6.35
N ILE A 94 1.42 -3.52 5.70
CA ILE A 94 1.17 -2.09 5.47
C ILE A 94 -0.02 -1.65 6.31
N ALA A 95 0.12 -0.52 7.03
CA ALA A 95 -1.00 0.07 7.78
C ALA A 95 -0.83 1.59 7.94
N GLY A 96 -1.90 2.27 8.36
CA GLY A 96 -1.83 3.63 8.86
C GLY A 96 -1.52 3.69 10.35
N SER A 97 -1.80 4.83 10.94
CA SER A 97 -1.63 5.06 12.38
C SER A 97 -2.96 5.39 13.07
N ALA A 98 -3.41 6.55 12.85
CA ALA A 98 -4.70 7.20 13.14
C ALA A 98 -4.58 8.66 12.69
N ARG A 99 -5.71 9.35 12.58
CA ARG A 99 -5.77 10.80 12.37
C ARG A 99 -6.92 11.40 13.15
N TYR A 100 -6.66 12.53 13.81
CA TYR A 100 -7.63 13.29 14.59
C TYR A 100 -7.50 14.77 14.24
N GLU A 101 -8.55 15.35 13.67
CA GLU A 101 -8.55 16.73 13.21
C GLU A 101 -8.46 17.77 14.35
N ASP A 102 -8.86 17.38 15.56
CA ASP A 102 -8.89 18.23 16.77
C ASP A 102 -7.64 18.08 17.66
N ILE A 103 -6.60 17.40 17.18
CA ILE A 103 -5.32 17.22 17.88
C ILE A 103 -4.21 17.76 16.99
N PRO A 104 -3.30 18.63 17.51
CA PRO A 104 -2.12 19.05 16.77
C PRO A 104 -1.32 17.87 16.21
N GLU A 105 -0.79 17.99 14.99
CA GLU A 105 -0.06 16.87 14.34
C GLU A 105 1.13 16.42 15.18
N GLU A 106 1.87 17.32 15.81
CA GLU A 106 3.01 16.97 16.68
C GLU A 106 2.61 16.05 17.83
N ASP A 107 1.48 16.36 18.50
CA ASP A 107 0.96 15.51 19.58
C ASP A 107 0.54 14.14 19.06
N GLN A 108 0.10 14.07 17.79
CA GLN A 108 -0.24 12.80 17.14
C GLN A 108 1.02 12.00 16.80
N TYR A 109 2.10 12.65 16.35
CA TYR A 109 3.38 11.98 16.05
C TYR A 109 3.97 11.33 17.30
N GLU A 110 3.98 12.04 18.44
CA GLU A 110 4.44 11.49 19.72
C GLU A 110 3.61 10.24 20.12
N ARG A 111 2.29 10.27 19.90
CA ARG A 111 1.44 9.11 20.18
C ARG A 111 1.72 7.95 19.25
N VAL A 112 1.96 8.22 17.96
CA VAL A 112 2.33 7.18 16.98
C VAL A 112 3.61 6.50 17.44
N ILE A 113 4.65 7.26 17.73
CA ILE A 113 5.93 6.72 18.20
C ILE A 113 5.72 5.85 19.44
N LYS A 114 5.08 6.39 20.46
CA LYS A 114 4.85 5.68 21.73
C LYS A 114 4.04 4.40 21.58
N ASP A 115 2.95 4.47 20.79
CA ASP A 115 1.96 3.41 20.73
C ASP A 115 2.26 2.36 19.66
N MET A 116 2.90 2.76 18.55
CA MET A 116 3.11 1.88 17.41
C MET A 116 4.51 1.30 17.33
N ALA A 117 5.56 1.97 17.83
CA ALA A 117 6.91 1.40 17.80
C ALA A 117 6.97 -0.02 18.39
N PRO A 118 6.41 -0.31 19.58
CA PRO A 118 6.41 -1.68 20.12
C PRO A 118 5.58 -2.68 19.30
N MET A 119 4.57 -2.19 18.56
CA MET A 119 3.75 -3.06 17.69
C MET A 119 4.48 -3.38 16.39
N ILE A 120 5.23 -2.43 15.86
CA ILE A 120 6.04 -2.57 14.65
C ILE A 120 7.22 -3.49 14.95
N GLU A 121 7.91 -3.32 16.08
CA GLU A 121 8.96 -4.24 16.55
C GLU A 121 8.45 -5.70 16.58
N GLN A 122 7.25 -5.95 17.11
CA GLN A 122 6.65 -7.28 17.11
C GLN A 122 6.31 -7.82 15.69
N VAL A 123 6.15 -6.98 14.70
CA VAL A 123 5.99 -7.38 13.29
C VAL A 123 7.33 -7.83 12.74
N GLN A 124 8.37 -7.05 12.99
CA GLN A 124 9.74 -7.28 12.52
C GLN A 124 10.39 -8.49 13.18
N ASP A 125 10.17 -8.70 14.48
CA ASP A 125 10.60 -9.92 15.22
C ASP A 125 10.06 -11.21 14.58
N LYS A 126 9.01 -11.11 13.78
CA LYS A 126 8.43 -12.25 13.05
C LYS A 126 8.91 -12.36 11.61
N GLY A 127 9.85 -11.50 11.20
CA GLY A 127 10.41 -11.48 9.85
C GLY A 127 9.51 -10.82 8.80
N LEU A 128 8.61 -9.93 9.21
CA LEU A 128 7.83 -9.07 8.31
C LEU A 128 8.37 -7.65 8.36
N ASP A 129 8.51 -7.02 7.21
CA ASP A 129 8.68 -5.59 7.15
C ASP A 129 7.38 -4.85 7.46
N PHE A 130 7.50 -3.59 7.89
CA PHE A 130 6.36 -2.73 8.14
C PHE A 130 6.47 -1.43 7.35
N ALA A 131 5.36 -1.00 6.72
CA ALA A 131 5.32 0.28 6.04
C ALA A 131 4.05 1.08 6.39
N PHE A 132 4.21 2.40 6.62
CA PHE A 132 3.09 3.32 6.63
C PHE A 132 2.66 3.63 5.21
N TYR A 133 1.33 3.61 4.92
CA TYR A 133 0.84 4.14 3.66
C TYR A 133 0.81 5.67 3.68
N ASN A 134 1.05 6.34 2.55
CA ASN A 134 1.06 7.81 2.47
C ASN A 134 -0.32 8.44 2.20
N CYS A 135 -1.40 7.73 2.51
CA CYS A 135 -2.77 8.26 2.48
C CYS A 135 -3.14 8.90 3.82
N ARG A 136 -3.85 10.04 3.79
CA ARG A 136 -4.35 10.72 5.00
C ARG A 136 -5.47 9.99 5.71
N TRP A 137 -6.11 9.03 5.06
CA TRP A 137 -7.22 8.30 5.65
C TRP A 137 -6.74 7.46 6.84
N GLU A 138 -7.21 7.85 8.03
CA GLU A 138 -6.81 7.26 9.32
C GLU A 138 -5.29 7.09 9.46
N ASN A 139 -4.55 8.10 8.98
CA ASN A 139 -3.09 8.12 9.08
C ASN A 139 -2.54 9.54 9.13
N VAL A 140 -1.71 9.85 10.13
CA VAL A 140 -0.98 11.11 10.25
C VAL A 140 0.44 11.00 9.66
N VAL A 141 1.01 9.80 9.54
CA VAL A 141 2.37 9.55 9.03
C VAL A 141 2.33 9.43 7.50
N CYS A 142 1.97 10.51 6.80
CA CYS A 142 1.67 10.47 5.37
C CYS A 142 2.29 11.61 4.55
N THR A 143 3.17 12.40 5.13
CA THR A 143 3.87 13.50 4.46
C THR A 143 5.37 13.45 4.76
N PRO A 144 6.22 14.11 3.93
CA PRO A 144 7.65 14.19 4.21
C PRO A 144 8.00 14.74 5.59
N GLU A 145 7.23 15.71 6.08
CA GLU A 145 7.41 16.29 7.41
C GLU A 145 7.12 15.25 8.51
N ALA A 146 6.03 14.50 8.35
CA ALA A 146 5.67 13.41 9.26
C ALA A 146 6.71 12.29 9.25
N TRP A 147 7.22 11.92 8.07
CA TRP A 147 8.28 10.91 7.96
C TRP A 147 9.57 11.35 8.63
N ALA A 148 10.00 12.59 8.39
CA ALA A 148 11.19 13.16 9.05
C ALA A 148 11.05 13.20 10.57
N ARG A 149 9.83 13.37 11.08
CA ARG A 149 9.58 13.45 12.54
C ARG A 149 9.39 12.08 13.20
N VAL A 150 8.78 11.12 12.53
CA VAL A 150 8.38 9.85 13.15
C VAL A 150 9.39 8.72 12.89
N LEU A 151 9.90 8.59 11.66
CA LEU A 151 10.73 7.45 11.29
C LEU A 151 12.09 7.36 11.98
N PRO A 152 12.75 8.46 12.45
CA PRO A 152 13.95 8.32 13.26
C PRO A 152 13.75 7.55 14.57
N ASP A 153 12.55 7.63 15.17
CA ASP A 153 12.18 6.93 16.39
C ASP A 153 11.59 5.52 16.13
N ILE A 154 11.32 5.19 14.86
CA ILE A 154 10.89 3.85 14.39
C ILE A 154 11.76 3.49 13.18
N PRO A 155 13.06 3.20 13.37
CA PRO A 155 14.05 3.17 12.29
C PRO A 155 13.78 2.10 11.23
N ASP A 156 13.13 1.02 11.60
CA ASP A 156 12.86 -0.10 10.69
C ASP A 156 11.53 0.04 9.95
N ALA A 157 10.71 1.05 10.27
CA ALA A 157 9.49 1.32 9.52
C ALA A 157 9.78 1.97 8.17
N GLY A 158 9.11 1.50 7.12
CA GLY A 158 9.17 2.08 5.79
C GLY A 158 7.90 2.81 5.39
N ILE A 159 7.84 3.09 4.10
CA ILE A 159 6.74 3.82 3.46
C ILE A 159 6.22 2.98 2.29
N LYS A 160 4.91 2.80 2.23
CA LYS A 160 4.23 2.43 1.00
C LYS A 160 3.87 3.72 0.27
N PHE A 161 4.49 3.96 -0.88
CA PHE A 161 4.31 5.20 -1.64
C PHE A 161 3.26 5.05 -2.74
N ASP A 162 2.39 6.05 -2.85
CA ASP A 162 1.36 6.18 -3.87
C ASP A 162 1.34 7.64 -4.34
N PRO A 163 1.64 7.93 -5.62
CA PRO A 163 1.77 9.29 -6.12
C PRO A 163 0.45 10.08 -6.12
N SER A 164 -0.69 9.41 -6.03
CA SER A 164 -2.00 10.07 -6.03
C SER A 164 -2.26 10.90 -4.77
N HIS A 165 -1.76 10.47 -3.61
CA HIS A 165 -2.07 11.13 -2.34
C HIS A 165 -1.46 12.52 -2.19
N PRO A 166 -0.19 12.78 -2.51
CA PRO A 166 0.32 14.15 -2.58
C PRO A 166 -0.49 15.05 -3.54
N VAL A 167 -0.90 14.50 -4.69
CA VAL A 167 -1.70 15.26 -5.66
C VAL A 167 -3.07 15.67 -5.09
N TYR A 168 -3.71 14.81 -4.26
CA TYR A 168 -4.96 15.15 -3.57
C TYR A 168 -4.79 16.31 -2.59
N ASP A 169 -3.60 16.44 -2.01
CA ASP A 169 -3.23 17.55 -1.13
C ASP A 169 -2.73 18.79 -1.89
N GLY A 170 -2.79 18.80 -3.22
CA GLY A 170 -2.30 19.91 -4.07
C GLY A 170 -0.78 20.01 -4.14
N ARG A 171 -0.06 18.93 -3.81
CA ARG A 171 1.41 18.86 -3.81
C ARG A 171 1.93 18.09 -5.02
N ASP A 172 3.16 18.39 -5.43
CA ASP A 172 3.89 17.57 -6.39
C ASP A 172 4.40 16.30 -5.67
N TRP A 173 4.10 15.14 -6.26
CA TRP A 173 4.48 13.85 -5.70
C TRP A 173 5.96 13.50 -5.91
N MET A 174 6.62 14.07 -6.92
CA MET A 174 8.03 13.74 -7.23
C MET A 174 8.99 14.14 -6.12
N PRO A 175 8.94 15.38 -5.57
CA PRO A 175 9.74 15.74 -4.40
C PRO A 175 9.42 14.90 -3.17
N ASP A 176 8.16 14.52 -2.95
CA ASP A 176 7.78 13.67 -1.82
C ASP A 176 8.37 12.27 -1.96
N MET A 177 8.29 11.67 -3.15
CA MET A 177 8.88 10.37 -3.46
C MET A 177 10.40 10.37 -3.27
N TRP A 178 11.06 11.42 -3.78
CA TRP A 178 12.52 11.58 -3.61
C TRP A 178 12.92 11.69 -2.14
N LYS A 179 12.16 12.42 -1.32
CA LYS A 179 12.38 12.55 0.13
C LYS A 179 12.10 11.26 0.89
N ALA A 180 11.13 10.46 0.45
CA ALA A 180 10.88 9.13 1.02
C ALA A 180 12.10 8.22 0.84
N GLY A 181 12.78 8.33 -0.32
CA GLY A 181 14.08 7.70 -0.57
C GLY A 181 14.08 6.20 -0.28
N GLU A 182 15.13 5.73 0.35
CA GLU A 182 15.33 4.32 0.73
C GLU A 182 14.29 3.77 1.71
N ARG A 183 13.44 4.63 2.26
CA ARG A 183 12.32 4.21 3.13
C ARG A 183 11.14 3.65 2.35
N ILE A 184 11.12 3.76 1.02
CA ILE A 184 10.08 3.14 0.20
C ILE A 184 10.30 1.64 0.16
N LEU A 185 9.36 0.88 0.73
CA LEU A 185 9.37 -0.59 0.72
C LEU A 185 8.36 -1.18 -0.27
N HIS A 186 7.36 -0.40 -0.65
CA HIS A 186 6.30 -0.83 -1.55
C HIS A 186 5.66 0.36 -2.26
N CYS A 187 5.11 0.14 -3.44
CA CYS A 187 4.44 1.20 -4.19
C CYS A 187 3.05 0.80 -4.66
N HIS A 188 2.13 1.77 -4.65
CA HIS A 188 0.89 1.66 -5.40
C HIS A 188 0.95 2.43 -6.71
N ALA A 189 0.45 1.80 -7.75
CA ALA A 189 0.15 2.47 -9.00
C ALA A 189 -1.36 2.80 -9.03
N LYS A 190 -1.66 4.05 -8.70
CA LYS A 190 -2.99 4.66 -8.80
C LYS A 190 -2.85 6.01 -9.51
N ASP A 191 -3.62 6.19 -10.57
CA ASP A 191 -3.55 7.43 -11.33
C ASP A 191 -4.50 8.49 -10.78
N THR A 192 -4.30 9.72 -11.20
CA THR A 192 -5.17 10.86 -10.86
C THR A 192 -5.57 11.59 -12.13
N MET A 193 -6.74 12.23 -12.11
CA MET A 193 -7.15 13.11 -13.21
C MET A 193 -7.93 14.30 -12.68
N TRP A 194 -7.50 15.49 -13.13
CA TRP A 194 -8.15 16.77 -12.85
C TRP A 194 -8.57 17.41 -14.15
N ILE A 195 -9.84 17.82 -14.27
CA ILE A 195 -10.39 18.51 -15.43
C ILE A 195 -11.01 19.81 -14.95
N ALA A 196 -10.53 20.95 -15.48
CA ALA A 196 -10.98 22.29 -15.11
C ALA A 196 -10.99 22.54 -13.58
N GLY A 197 -9.96 22.06 -12.88
CA GLY A 197 -9.82 22.23 -11.42
C GLY A 197 -10.69 21.28 -10.58
N GLN A 198 -11.39 20.34 -11.20
CA GLN A 198 -12.18 19.34 -10.51
C GLN A 198 -11.51 17.97 -10.60
N ARG A 199 -11.33 17.30 -9.46
CA ARG A 199 -10.89 15.91 -9.44
C ARG A 199 -12.03 15.02 -9.92
N ILE A 200 -11.74 14.17 -10.88
CA ILE A 200 -12.64 13.09 -11.30
C ILE A 200 -12.22 11.77 -10.63
N PRO A 201 -13.09 10.74 -10.59
CA PRO A 201 -12.72 9.44 -10.04
C PRO A 201 -11.43 8.92 -10.65
N ASP A 202 -10.52 8.43 -9.81
CA ASP A 202 -9.17 8.07 -10.19
C ASP A 202 -9.16 6.99 -11.27
N PRO A 203 -8.60 7.27 -12.45
CA PRO A 203 -8.53 6.28 -13.50
C PRO A 203 -7.45 5.23 -13.20
N ASN A 204 -7.49 4.15 -13.92
CA ASN A 204 -6.41 3.17 -13.86
C ASN A 204 -5.10 3.76 -14.40
N PRO A 205 -3.94 3.31 -13.90
CA PRO A 205 -2.63 3.76 -14.37
C PRO A 205 -2.49 3.73 -15.91
N GLY A 206 -2.01 4.86 -16.45
CA GLY A 206 -1.89 5.09 -17.88
C GLY A 206 -3.10 5.77 -18.53
N LEU A 207 -4.17 6.01 -17.77
CA LEU A 207 -5.35 6.74 -18.23
C LEU A 207 -5.53 8.11 -17.56
N GLY A 208 -4.63 8.47 -16.66
CA GLY A 208 -4.64 9.73 -15.92
C GLY A 208 -3.47 10.64 -16.28
N GLN A 209 -3.03 11.41 -15.29
CA GLN A 209 -2.04 12.48 -15.44
C GLN A 209 -0.72 12.20 -14.72
N THR A 210 -0.58 11.04 -14.07
CA THR A 210 0.67 10.65 -13.40
C THR A 210 1.76 10.34 -14.43
N ASN A 211 2.93 10.96 -14.26
CA ASN A 211 4.08 10.66 -15.11
C ASN A 211 4.76 9.35 -14.63
N TRP A 212 4.31 8.23 -15.17
CA TRP A 212 4.83 6.90 -14.79
C TRP A 212 6.29 6.71 -15.19
N GLY A 213 6.74 7.33 -16.29
CA GLY A 213 8.16 7.32 -16.65
C GLY A 213 9.04 7.97 -15.58
N ALA A 214 8.62 9.15 -15.06
CA ALA A 214 9.32 9.78 -13.94
C ALA A 214 9.25 8.95 -12.65
N PHE A 215 8.11 8.28 -12.39
CA PHE A 215 7.92 7.42 -11.23
C PHE A 215 8.95 6.28 -11.21
N PHE A 216 9.05 5.51 -12.28
CA PHE A 216 10.04 4.43 -12.39
C PHE A 216 11.47 4.97 -12.45
N GLY A 217 11.69 6.11 -13.12
CA GLY A 217 12.98 6.79 -13.16
C GLY A 217 13.49 7.11 -11.75
N ILE A 218 12.64 7.63 -10.87
CA ILE A 218 13.01 7.91 -9.47
C ILE A 218 13.35 6.61 -8.73
N LEU A 219 12.58 5.52 -8.90
CA LEU A 219 12.89 4.23 -8.27
C LEU A 219 14.28 3.72 -8.71
N TYR A 220 14.61 3.83 -9.99
CA TYR A 220 15.93 3.42 -10.52
C TYR A 220 17.06 4.29 -10.00
N GLU A 221 16.90 5.61 -9.99
CA GLU A 221 17.92 6.54 -9.47
C GLU A 221 18.17 6.35 -7.96
N LEU A 222 17.16 5.92 -7.21
CA LEU A 222 17.29 5.55 -5.80
C LEU A 222 17.82 4.12 -5.60
N GLY A 223 18.01 3.33 -6.65
CA GLY A 223 18.45 1.94 -6.56
C GLY A 223 17.43 0.99 -5.92
N LEU A 224 16.14 1.32 -5.99
CA LEU A 224 15.08 0.56 -5.32
C LEU A 224 14.55 -0.57 -6.21
N ASP A 225 14.50 -1.77 -5.67
CA ASP A 225 13.85 -2.95 -6.26
C ASP A 225 12.62 -3.34 -5.45
N VAL A 226 11.57 -2.53 -5.55
CA VAL A 226 10.32 -2.68 -4.79
C VAL A 226 9.16 -3.13 -5.67
N ASP A 227 8.18 -3.80 -5.08
CA ASP A 227 6.98 -4.20 -5.80
C ASP A 227 6.04 -3.00 -6.03
N VAL A 228 5.42 -2.99 -7.21
CA VAL A 228 4.46 -1.95 -7.61
C VAL A 228 3.11 -2.61 -7.88
N CYS A 229 2.13 -2.35 -7.03
CA CYS A 229 0.80 -2.92 -7.13
C CYS A 229 -0.23 -1.93 -7.69
N ILE A 230 -0.94 -2.34 -8.75
CA ILE A 230 -2.03 -1.56 -9.33
C ILE A 230 -3.19 -1.53 -8.34
N GLU A 231 -3.64 -0.33 -7.96
CA GLU A 231 -4.84 -0.10 -7.16
C GLU A 231 -5.98 0.42 -8.02
N PRO A 232 -6.92 -0.45 -8.48
CA PRO A 232 -8.13 0.00 -9.16
C PRO A 232 -9.02 0.75 -8.16
N HIS A 233 -9.34 2.02 -8.44
CA HIS A 233 -10.07 2.87 -7.48
C HIS A 233 -11.43 3.33 -7.99
N SER A 234 -11.57 3.69 -9.26
CA SER A 234 -12.86 4.10 -9.83
C SER A 234 -13.79 2.90 -10.06
N ALA A 235 -15.05 3.07 -9.74
CA ALA A 235 -16.11 2.08 -9.97
C ALA A 235 -16.23 1.65 -11.45
N VAL A 236 -15.81 2.49 -12.40
CA VAL A 236 -15.78 2.16 -13.84
C VAL A 236 -14.92 0.94 -14.13
N TYR A 237 -13.85 0.75 -13.33
CA TYR A 237 -12.89 -0.35 -13.49
C TYR A 237 -13.14 -1.51 -12.52
N SER A 238 -14.41 -1.68 -12.10
CA SER A 238 -14.86 -2.79 -11.27
C SER A 238 -15.72 -3.80 -12.04
N GLY A 239 -16.14 -4.87 -11.40
CA GLY A 239 -16.98 -5.90 -12.00
C GLY A 239 -16.38 -6.46 -13.30
N LYS A 240 -17.16 -6.48 -14.40
CA LYS A 240 -16.73 -6.99 -15.71
C LYS A 240 -15.52 -6.24 -16.32
N ASN A 241 -15.28 -5.01 -15.90
CA ASN A 241 -14.20 -4.18 -16.41
C ASN A 241 -12.89 -4.37 -15.63
N ARG A 242 -12.90 -5.05 -14.47
CA ARG A 242 -11.75 -5.18 -13.58
C ARG A 242 -10.52 -5.76 -14.29
N TYR A 243 -10.64 -6.93 -14.85
CA TYR A 243 -9.52 -7.59 -15.52
C TYR A 243 -9.06 -6.91 -16.82
N PRO A 244 -9.96 -6.46 -17.71
CA PRO A 244 -9.56 -5.63 -18.84
C PRO A 244 -8.79 -4.37 -18.43
N ALA A 245 -9.22 -3.69 -17.36
CA ALA A 245 -8.57 -2.49 -16.86
C ALA A 245 -7.19 -2.78 -16.25
N LEU A 246 -7.05 -3.87 -15.47
CA LEU A 246 -5.75 -4.33 -14.97
C LEU A 246 -4.77 -4.61 -16.12
N MET A 247 -5.22 -5.25 -17.19
CA MET A 247 -4.38 -5.52 -18.37
C MET A 247 -3.96 -4.25 -19.10
N LEU A 248 -4.82 -3.24 -19.15
CA LEU A 248 -4.48 -1.96 -19.76
C LEU A 248 -3.37 -1.27 -18.96
N SER A 249 -3.53 -1.22 -17.64
CA SER A 249 -2.51 -0.64 -16.75
C SER A 249 -1.20 -1.42 -16.79
N LYS A 250 -1.26 -2.76 -16.77
CA LYS A 250 -0.08 -3.61 -16.87
C LYS A 250 0.74 -3.27 -18.13
N ARG A 251 0.10 -3.27 -19.31
CA ARG A 251 0.78 -2.93 -20.58
C ARG A 251 1.40 -1.53 -20.56
N HIS A 252 0.76 -0.58 -19.88
CA HIS A 252 1.29 0.78 -19.77
C HIS A 252 2.51 0.83 -18.83
N LEU A 253 2.46 0.15 -17.70
CA LEU A 253 3.52 0.21 -16.69
C LEU A 253 4.73 -0.65 -17.09
N GLU A 254 4.51 -1.79 -17.73
CA GLU A 254 5.59 -2.71 -18.14
C GLU A 254 6.62 -2.07 -19.07
N GLN A 255 6.24 -1.06 -19.87
CA GLN A 255 7.19 -0.38 -20.74
C GLN A 255 8.31 0.37 -20.00
N PHE A 256 8.14 0.60 -18.71
CA PHE A 256 9.12 1.27 -17.85
C PHE A 256 9.94 0.30 -17.02
N LEU A 257 9.62 -0.99 -17.03
CA LEU A 257 10.42 -1.99 -16.33
C LEU A 257 11.65 -2.34 -17.17
N MET A 258 12.83 -2.27 -16.55
CA MET A 258 14.05 -2.78 -17.19
C MET A 258 13.95 -4.30 -17.30
N PRO A 259 14.31 -4.88 -18.47
CA PRO A 259 14.41 -6.33 -18.59
C PRO A 259 15.49 -6.84 -17.63
N GLU A 260 15.25 -8.01 -17.04
CA GLU A 260 16.29 -8.72 -16.30
C GLU A 260 17.49 -8.96 -17.22
N MET A 261 18.69 -8.55 -16.78
CA MET A 261 19.94 -8.76 -17.51
C MET A 261 20.49 -10.17 -17.28
#